data_5d22247d1369023de9767d52d42fdb91
#
_entry.id   5d22247d1369023de9767d52d42fdb91
#
_cell.length_a   1.000
_cell.length_b   1.000
_cell.length_c   1.000
_cell.angle_alpha   90.00
_cell.angle_beta   90.00
_cell.angle_gamma   90.00
#
_symmetry.space_group_name_H-M   'P 1'
#
loop_
_entity.id
_entity.type
_entity.pdbx_description
1 polymer ?
#
loop_
_entity_poly.entity_id
_entity_poly.type
_entity_poly.pdbx_seq_one_letter_code
_entity_poly.pdbx_strand_id
1 'polypeptide(L)'
;LRAKFQNRHNLEYTTADLSAPGVDVHTDLTNLIFDDNSFDAIFCSHVLEHIPNDRAAMSQMYRVLSPNGIAYIQVPYNRYEKTDEDPNVTDPVEREKRFGQFDHLRVYGVDLKERLESVGFQVKEEYYARQLDKSDRQRYGVWDDVIFCCTKLDRNNTTDI
;
A
#
# COMPACT_ATOMS: atom_id res chain seq x y z
N LEU A 1 10.90 -9.61 4.79
CA LEU A 1 10.13 -8.95 5.83
C LEU A 1 9.71 -9.95 6.90
N ARG A 2 8.98 -11.04 6.57
CA ARG A 2 8.47 -12.04 7.52
C ARG A 2 9.52 -12.49 8.55
N ALA A 3 10.69 -13.00 8.10
CA ALA A 3 11.75 -13.48 8.98
C ALA A 3 12.33 -12.41 9.93
N LYS A 4 12.22 -11.13 9.58
CA LYS A 4 12.69 -10.02 10.42
C LYS A 4 11.68 -9.61 11.49
N PHE A 5 10.39 -9.77 11.22
CA PHE A 5 9.33 -9.35 12.14
C PHE A 5 8.87 -10.48 13.07
N GLN A 6 8.76 -11.72 12.60
CA GLN A 6 8.31 -12.87 13.41
C GLN A 6 9.18 -13.14 14.64
N ASN A 7 10.45 -12.72 14.65
CA ASN A 7 11.37 -12.93 15.78
C ASN A 7 11.43 -11.73 16.75
N ARG A 8 10.53 -10.76 16.63
CA ARG A 8 10.45 -9.61 17.52
C ARG A 8 9.41 -9.86 18.61
N HIS A 9 9.82 -10.04 19.87
CA HIS A 9 8.93 -10.35 21.00
C HIS A 9 7.88 -9.27 21.31
N ASN A 10 8.03 -8.06 20.76
CA ASN A 10 7.12 -6.94 20.94
C ASN A 10 6.22 -6.68 19.71
N LEU A 11 6.21 -7.58 18.74
CA LEU A 11 5.38 -7.45 17.54
C LEU A 11 4.51 -8.70 17.36
N GLU A 12 3.22 -8.46 17.18
CA GLU A 12 2.29 -9.43 16.62
C GLU A 12 2.24 -9.19 15.11
N TYR A 13 2.67 -10.17 14.33
CA TYR A 13 2.83 -10.03 12.89
C TYR A 13 1.97 -11.04 12.14
N THR A 14 1.08 -10.55 11.31
CA THR A 14 0.17 -11.36 10.48
C THR A 14 0.45 -11.12 9.01
N THR A 15 0.58 -12.18 8.23
CA THR A 15 0.62 -12.12 6.77
C THR A 15 -0.74 -12.48 6.19
N ALA A 16 -1.18 -11.68 5.21
CA ALA A 16 -2.46 -11.89 4.54
C ALA A 16 -2.28 -11.82 3.02
N ASP A 17 -2.97 -12.68 2.31
CA ASP A 17 -3.04 -12.70 0.84
C ASP A 17 -4.33 -13.40 0.40
N LEU A 18 -4.76 -13.17 -0.84
CA LEU A 18 -5.96 -13.82 -1.38
C LEU A 18 -5.77 -15.33 -1.54
N SER A 19 -4.60 -15.79 -2.02
CA SER A 19 -4.36 -17.18 -2.42
C SER A 19 -2.94 -17.69 -2.24
N ALA A 20 -1.96 -16.82 -1.92
CA ALA A 20 -0.57 -17.22 -1.81
C ALA A 20 -0.36 -18.27 -0.70
N PRO A 21 0.41 -19.36 -0.95
CA PRO A 21 0.66 -20.37 0.07
C PRO A 21 1.55 -19.83 1.19
N GLY A 22 1.33 -20.33 2.41
CA GLY A 22 2.18 -20.04 3.56
C GLY A 22 1.95 -18.69 4.22
N VAL A 23 0.86 -18.00 3.91
CA VAL A 23 0.37 -16.84 4.67
C VAL A 23 -0.43 -17.30 5.90
N ASP A 24 -0.56 -16.43 6.88
CA ASP A 24 -1.27 -16.73 8.12
C ASP A 24 -2.79 -16.67 7.90
N VAL A 25 -3.24 -15.78 6.98
CA VAL A 25 -4.67 -15.55 6.69
C VAL A 25 -4.91 -15.40 5.20
N HIS A 26 -5.89 -16.15 4.67
CA HIS A 26 -6.42 -15.91 3.32
C HIS A 26 -7.61 -14.95 3.38
N THR A 27 -7.48 -13.78 2.74
CA THR A 27 -8.53 -12.75 2.72
C THR A 27 -8.41 -11.86 1.50
N ASP A 28 -9.55 -11.34 1.03
CA ASP A 28 -9.60 -10.32 -0.01
C ASP A 28 -9.37 -8.94 0.62
N LEU A 29 -8.42 -8.17 0.09
CA LEU A 29 -8.13 -6.82 0.58
C LEU A 29 -9.32 -5.86 0.43
N THR A 30 -10.26 -6.15 -0.47
CA THR A 30 -11.51 -5.38 -0.62
C THR A 30 -12.58 -5.73 0.41
N ASN A 31 -12.39 -6.82 1.17
CA ASN A 31 -13.31 -7.32 2.21
C ASN A 31 -12.55 -8.05 3.32
N LEU A 32 -11.73 -7.31 4.07
CA LEU A 32 -10.90 -7.86 5.14
C LEU A 32 -11.74 -8.42 6.28
N ILE A 33 -11.38 -9.63 6.75
CA ILE A 33 -12.07 -10.34 7.83
C ILE A 33 -11.70 -9.85 9.24
N PHE A 34 -10.76 -8.91 9.34
CA PHE A 34 -10.28 -8.36 10.60
C PHE A 34 -11.25 -7.29 11.16
N ASP A 35 -11.26 -7.16 12.47
CA ASP A 35 -12.04 -6.13 13.16
C ASP A 35 -11.54 -4.71 12.86
N ASP A 36 -12.40 -3.72 13.10
CA ASP A 36 -12.02 -2.32 13.02
C ASP A 36 -10.91 -2.01 14.03
N ASN A 37 -9.93 -1.18 13.62
CA ASN A 37 -8.86 -0.72 14.50
C ASN A 37 -8.00 -1.85 15.11
N SER A 38 -7.75 -2.93 14.37
CA SER A 38 -7.04 -4.12 14.83
C SER A 38 -5.54 -4.12 14.53
N PHE A 39 -5.04 -3.16 13.75
CA PHE A 39 -3.62 -3.08 13.38
C PHE A 39 -3.02 -1.70 13.64
N ASP A 40 -1.85 -1.64 14.26
CA ASP A 40 -1.08 -0.41 14.44
C ASP A 40 -0.28 -0.04 13.20
N ALA A 41 0.09 -1.03 12.39
CA ALA A 41 0.80 -0.82 11.14
C ALA A 41 0.36 -1.81 10.05
N ILE A 42 0.28 -1.32 8.80
CA ILE A 42 0.00 -2.12 7.60
C ILE A 42 1.13 -1.90 6.60
N PHE A 43 1.62 -2.97 5.98
CA PHE A 43 2.53 -2.92 4.84
C PHE A 43 1.82 -3.48 3.61
N CYS A 44 1.52 -2.62 2.64
CA CYS A 44 0.90 -2.96 1.37
C CYS A 44 1.81 -2.53 0.23
N SER A 45 2.58 -3.48 -0.29
CA SER A 45 3.58 -3.22 -1.34
C SER A 45 3.31 -4.07 -2.56
N HIS A 46 3.12 -3.43 -3.70
CA HIS A 46 2.80 -4.08 -4.97
C HIS A 46 1.58 -5.01 -4.91
N VAL A 47 0.46 -4.46 -4.45
CA VAL A 47 -0.83 -5.17 -4.33
C VAL A 47 -1.97 -4.40 -4.99
N LEU A 48 -2.07 -3.10 -4.76
CA LEU A 48 -3.22 -2.29 -5.18
C LEU A 48 -3.38 -2.21 -6.71
N GLU A 49 -2.28 -2.31 -7.45
CA GLU A 49 -2.28 -2.31 -8.91
C GLU A 49 -2.98 -3.53 -9.54
N HIS A 50 -3.13 -4.62 -8.76
CA HIS A 50 -3.81 -5.84 -9.18
C HIS A 50 -5.30 -5.86 -8.83
N ILE A 51 -5.76 -4.94 -7.97
CA ILE A 51 -7.12 -4.96 -7.41
C ILE A 51 -8.07 -4.11 -8.25
N PRO A 52 -9.15 -4.70 -8.81
CA PRO A 52 -10.10 -3.94 -9.63
C PRO A 52 -10.70 -2.73 -8.89
N ASN A 53 -11.18 -2.93 -7.67
CA ASN A 53 -11.73 -1.86 -6.82
C ASN A 53 -10.71 -1.44 -5.75
N ASP A 54 -9.71 -0.66 -6.15
CA ASP A 54 -8.65 -0.17 -5.27
C ASP A 54 -9.17 0.70 -4.12
N ARG A 55 -10.25 1.47 -4.35
CA ARG A 55 -10.86 2.31 -3.31
C ARG A 55 -11.52 1.49 -2.21
N ALA A 56 -12.13 0.35 -2.54
CA ALA A 56 -12.64 -0.58 -1.54
C ALA A 56 -11.48 -1.15 -0.71
N ALA A 57 -10.38 -1.55 -1.35
CA ALA A 57 -9.17 -2.02 -0.65
C ALA A 57 -8.59 -0.94 0.28
N MET A 58 -8.43 0.29 -0.22
CA MET A 58 -7.96 1.44 0.59
C MET A 58 -8.89 1.70 1.78
N SER A 59 -10.22 1.63 1.59
CA SER A 59 -11.20 1.81 2.66
C SER A 59 -11.11 0.71 3.72
N GLN A 60 -10.87 -0.54 3.32
CA GLN A 60 -10.69 -1.65 4.25
C GLN A 60 -9.39 -1.50 5.06
N MET A 61 -8.29 -1.10 4.42
CA MET A 61 -7.04 -0.80 5.14
C MET A 61 -7.25 0.33 6.17
N TYR A 62 -7.98 1.39 5.79
CA TYR A 62 -8.32 2.47 6.71
C TYR A 62 -9.18 1.98 7.88
N ARG A 63 -10.17 1.11 7.62
CA ARG A 63 -11.07 0.55 8.65
C ARG A 63 -10.30 -0.23 9.71
N VAL A 64 -9.46 -1.16 9.28
CA VAL A 64 -8.75 -2.07 10.20
C VAL A 64 -7.54 -1.42 10.88
N LEU A 65 -7.06 -0.27 10.39
CA LEU A 65 -5.97 0.47 11.02
C LEU A 65 -6.45 1.17 12.28
N SER A 66 -5.68 1.06 13.37
CA SER A 66 -5.95 1.74 14.64
C SER A 66 -5.86 3.27 14.50
N PRO A 67 -6.52 4.06 15.36
CA PRO A 67 -6.26 5.49 15.46
C PRO A 67 -4.78 5.77 15.71
N ASN A 68 -4.21 6.71 14.99
CA ASN A 68 -2.77 7.01 14.92
C ASN A 68 -1.89 5.89 14.35
N GLY A 69 -2.48 4.80 13.85
CA GLY A 69 -1.77 3.76 13.11
C GLY A 69 -1.32 4.25 11.72
N ILE A 70 -0.40 3.53 11.11
CA ILE A 70 0.22 3.89 9.83
C ILE A 70 0.18 2.76 8.82
N ALA A 71 -0.29 3.02 7.60
CA ALA A 71 -0.14 2.14 6.45
C ALA A 71 0.97 2.64 5.53
N TYR A 72 1.93 1.77 5.24
CA TYR A 72 2.98 1.99 4.26
C TYR A 72 2.56 1.37 2.95
N ILE A 73 2.31 2.22 1.94
CA ILE A 73 1.82 1.80 0.63
C ILE A 73 2.88 2.10 -0.42
N GLN A 74 3.22 1.09 -1.21
CA GLN A 74 4.12 1.19 -2.34
C GLN A 74 3.49 0.51 -3.55
N VAL A 75 3.54 1.16 -4.71
CA VAL A 75 2.96 0.71 -5.99
C VAL A 75 3.84 1.19 -7.14
N PRO A 76 3.73 0.62 -8.34
CA PRO A 76 4.27 1.23 -9.55
C PRO A 76 3.68 2.64 -9.73
N TYR A 77 4.55 3.67 -9.73
CA TYR A 77 4.13 5.06 -9.62
C TYR A 77 4.80 5.95 -10.66
N ASN A 78 3.98 6.64 -11.45
CA ASN A 78 4.44 7.69 -12.37
C ASN A 78 4.24 9.07 -11.73
N ARG A 79 5.33 9.71 -11.35
CA ARG A 79 5.33 11.03 -10.67
C ARG A 79 4.99 12.22 -11.57
N TYR A 80 4.77 12.00 -12.86
CA TYR A 80 4.57 13.07 -13.85
C TYR A 80 3.17 13.08 -14.45
N GLU A 81 2.41 12.00 -14.31
CA GLU A 81 1.12 11.81 -14.94
C GLU A 81 0.08 11.36 -13.93
N LYS A 82 -1.20 11.44 -14.31
CA LYS A 82 -2.28 10.81 -13.55
C LYS A 82 -2.24 9.30 -13.72
N THR A 83 -2.94 8.60 -12.83
CA THR A 83 -3.12 7.15 -12.91
C THR A 83 -3.61 6.75 -14.31
N ASP A 84 -2.85 5.88 -14.96
CA ASP A 84 -3.26 5.22 -16.19
C ASP A 84 -3.97 3.91 -15.85
N GLU A 85 -5.28 3.85 -16.11
CA GLU A 85 -6.11 2.67 -15.91
C GLU A 85 -7.20 2.60 -16.98
N ASP A 86 -7.47 1.40 -17.46
CA ASP A 86 -8.53 1.17 -18.47
C ASP A 86 -9.13 -0.23 -18.27
N PRO A 87 -10.39 -0.34 -17.82
CA PRO A 87 -11.03 -1.63 -17.59
C PRO A 87 -11.24 -2.46 -18.85
N ASN A 88 -11.14 -1.85 -20.05
CA ASN A 88 -11.27 -2.55 -21.32
C ASN A 88 -9.98 -3.28 -21.75
N VAL A 89 -8.84 -2.94 -21.16
CA VAL A 89 -7.58 -3.64 -21.39
C VAL A 89 -7.59 -4.94 -20.57
N THR A 90 -8.01 -6.03 -21.21
CA THR A 90 -8.16 -7.35 -20.58
C THR A 90 -7.10 -8.36 -21.04
N ASP A 91 -6.49 -8.13 -22.21
CA ASP A 91 -5.44 -8.99 -22.73
C ASP A 91 -4.15 -8.87 -21.91
N PRO A 92 -3.54 -9.99 -21.45
CA PRO A 92 -2.34 -9.96 -20.62
C PRO A 92 -1.13 -9.30 -21.30
N VAL A 93 -0.97 -9.46 -22.62
CA VAL A 93 0.15 -8.87 -23.37
C VAL A 93 -0.03 -7.36 -23.48
N GLU A 94 -1.26 -6.90 -23.69
CA GLU A 94 -1.57 -5.46 -23.69
C GLU A 94 -1.38 -4.84 -22.30
N ARG A 95 -1.77 -5.55 -21.22
CA ARG A 95 -1.50 -5.11 -19.84
C ARG A 95 -0.02 -4.97 -19.56
N GLU A 96 0.78 -5.98 -19.90
CA GLU A 96 2.22 -5.93 -19.72
C GLU A 96 2.84 -4.75 -20.46
N LYS A 97 2.43 -4.51 -21.69
CA LYS A 97 2.92 -3.38 -22.50
C LYS A 97 2.52 -2.01 -21.93
N ARG A 98 1.29 -1.88 -21.42
CA ARG A 98 0.75 -0.59 -20.94
C ARG A 98 1.05 -0.34 -19.47
N PHE A 99 0.92 -1.37 -18.62
CA PHE A 99 1.00 -1.24 -17.16
C PHE A 99 2.24 -1.90 -16.56
N GLY A 100 3.12 -2.49 -17.39
CA GLY A 100 4.40 -3.05 -16.97
C GLY A 100 4.37 -4.51 -16.50
N GLN A 101 3.18 -5.12 -16.30
CA GLN A 101 3.01 -6.52 -15.95
C GLN A 101 1.68 -7.07 -16.47
N PHE A 102 1.64 -8.36 -16.78
CA PHE A 102 0.49 -9.02 -17.44
C PHE A 102 -0.82 -9.00 -16.63
N ASP A 103 -0.75 -8.85 -15.33
CA ASP A 103 -1.89 -8.83 -14.39
C ASP A 103 -2.09 -7.47 -13.70
N HIS A 104 -1.29 -6.45 -14.04
CA HIS A 104 -1.56 -5.10 -13.62
C HIS A 104 -2.81 -4.54 -14.30
N LEU A 105 -3.60 -3.80 -13.55
CA LEU A 105 -4.81 -3.11 -14.02
C LEU A 105 -4.57 -1.61 -14.20
N ARG A 106 -3.46 -1.10 -13.64
CA ARG A 106 -3.08 0.32 -13.66
C ARG A 106 -1.61 0.55 -13.33
N VAL A 107 -1.14 1.73 -13.71
CA VAL A 107 0.04 2.40 -13.16
C VAL A 107 -0.44 3.64 -12.44
N TYR A 108 -0.18 3.74 -11.15
CA TYR A 108 -0.60 4.89 -10.36
C TYR A 108 0.16 6.15 -10.73
N GLY A 109 -0.50 7.29 -10.61
CA GLY A 109 0.03 8.60 -10.89
C GLY A 109 -0.17 9.59 -9.74
N VAL A 110 0.04 10.87 -10.00
CA VAL A 110 0.01 11.95 -9.01
C VAL A 110 -1.30 12.04 -8.22
N ASP A 111 -2.38 11.47 -8.75
CA ASP A 111 -3.70 11.40 -8.10
C ASP A 111 -3.83 10.27 -7.07
N LEU A 112 -2.82 9.41 -6.88
CA LEU A 112 -2.87 8.35 -5.85
C LEU A 112 -3.03 8.94 -4.45
N LYS A 113 -2.33 10.04 -4.15
CA LYS A 113 -2.48 10.73 -2.87
C LYS A 113 -3.93 11.13 -2.61
N GLU A 114 -4.59 11.76 -3.59
CA GLU A 114 -6.00 12.14 -3.48
C GLU A 114 -6.93 10.92 -3.31
N ARG A 115 -6.61 9.78 -3.97
CA ARG A 115 -7.36 8.53 -3.81
C ARG A 115 -7.28 8.02 -2.38
N LEU A 116 -6.09 8.02 -1.77
CA LEU A 116 -5.86 7.60 -0.39
C LEU A 116 -6.52 8.56 0.61
N GLU A 117 -6.39 9.87 0.39
CA GLU A 117 -7.02 10.90 1.22
C GLU A 117 -8.56 10.83 1.16
N SER A 118 -9.13 10.44 0.00
CA SER A 118 -10.59 10.32 -0.17
C SER A 118 -11.24 9.25 0.71
N VAL A 119 -10.48 8.26 1.21
CA VAL A 119 -10.98 7.25 2.14
C VAL A 119 -10.68 7.58 3.61
N GLY A 120 -10.03 8.72 3.88
CA GLY A 120 -9.81 9.27 5.22
C GLY A 120 -8.37 9.30 5.72
N PHE A 121 -7.41 8.80 4.97
CA PHE A 121 -5.99 8.87 5.36
C PHE A 121 -5.47 10.32 5.34
N GLN A 122 -4.55 10.62 6.24
CA GLN A 122 -3.59 11.70 6.07
C GLN A 122 -2.35 11.11 5.39
N VAL A 123 -1.95 11.64 4.22
CA VAL A 123 -0.93 11.04 3.37
C VAL A 123 0.33 11.91 3.28
N LYS A 124 1.47 11.30 3.61
CA LYS A 124 2.82 11.86 3.39
C LYS A 124 3.56 11.00 2.38
N GLU A 125 4.10 11.63 1.35
CA GLU A 125 5.03 10.98 0.43
C GLU A 125 6.44 10.97 1.05
N GLU A 126 7.05 9.79 1.14
CA GLU A 126 8.39 9.62 1.71
C GLU A 126 9.34 9.02 0.66
N TYR A 127 10.43 9.73 0.41
CA TYR A 127 11.49 9.35 -0.53
C TYR A 127 12.70 8.85 0.25
N TYR A 128 12.53 7.76 1.00
CA TYR A 128 13.54 7.23 1.92
C TYR A 128 14.89 6.93 1.25
N ALA A 129 14.87 6.46 0.01
CA ALA A 129 16.08 6.17 -0.77
C ALA A 129 17.01 7.39 -0.91
N ARG A 130 16.46 8.61 -0.90
CA ARG A 130 17.25 9.85 -1.02
C ARG A 130 18.08 10.16 0.24
N GLN A 131 17.72 9.56 1.37
CA GLN A 131 18.40 9.72 2.64
C GLN A 131 19.59 8.75 2.77
N LEU A 132 19.65 7.71 1.92
CA LEU A 132 20.73 6.73 1.90
C LEU A 132 21.87 7.21 0.98
N ASP A 133 23.10 6.91 1.35
CA ASP A 133 24.23 7.12 0.47
C ASP A 133 24.19 6.16 -0.74
N LYS A 134 25.04 6.45 -1.74
CA LYS A 134 25.07 5.66 -2.98
C LYS A 134 25.47 4.21 -2.74
N SER A 135 26.35 3.94 -1.78
CA SER A 135 26.85 2.59 -1.48
C SER A 135 25.75 1.75 -0.84
N ASP A 136 24.97 2.32 0.07
CA ASP A 136 23.86 1.65 0.71
C ASP A 136 22.71 1.40 -0.27
N ARG A 137 22.39 2.38 -1.13
CA ARG A 137 21.39 2.15 -2.21
C ARG A 137 21.78 0.97 -3.11
N GLN A 138 23.03 0.89 -3.54
CA GLN A 138 23.53 -0.21 -4.36
C GLN A 138 23.52 -1.54 -3.60
N ARG A 139 23.96 -1.54 -2.34
CA ARG A 139 24.03 -2.73 -1.49
C ARG A 139 22.68 -3.35 -1.23
N TYR A 140 21.67 -2.54 -1.03
CA TYR A 140 20.30 -2.98 -0.68
C TYR A 140 19.36 -3.02 -1.88
N GLY A 141 19.80 -2.63 -3.07
CA GLY A 141 18.96 -2.59 -4.28
C GLY A 141 17.82 -1.59 -4.15
N VAL A 142 18.03 -0.46 -3.45
CA VAL A 142 16.98 0.52 -3.20
C VAL A 142 16.96 1.55 -4.32
N TRP A 143 15.80 1.70 -4.96
CA TRP A 143 15.54 2.69 -6.00
C TRP A 143 14.91 3.96 -5.41
N ASP A 144 14.83 5.04 -6.23
CA ASP A 144 14.20 6.32 -5.83
C ASP A 144 12.66 6.23 -5.91
N ASP A 145 12.11 5.18 -5.31
CA ASP A 145 10.69 4.98 -5.23
C ASP A 145 10.08 5.77 -4.07
N VAL A 146 8.83 6.18 -4.24
CA VAL A 146 8.04 6.82 -3.19
C VAL A 146 7.34 5.77 -2.33
N ILE A 147 7.31 6.01 -1.03
CA ILE A 147 6.47 5.28 -0.07
C ILE A 147 5.38 6.24 0.40
N PHE A 148 4.13 5.86 0.24
CA PHE A 148 3.00 6.62 0.78
C PHE A 148 2.78 6.19 2.23
N CYS A 149 3.12 7.09 3.15
CA CYS A 149 2.89 6.93 4.59
C CYS A 149 1.50 7.48 4.91
N CYS A 150 0.54 6.59 5.15
CA CYS A 150 -0.88 6.88 5.28
C CYS A 150 -1.30 6.70 6.73
N THR A 151 -1.59 7.80 7.44
CA THR A 151 -1.96 7.78 8.86
C THR A 151 -3.48 7.93 9.02
N LYS A 152 -4.06 7.13 9.93
CA LYS A 152 -5.43 7.30 10.40
C LYS A 152 -5.42 8.22 11.62
N LEU A 153 -5.91 9.45 11.45
CA LEU A 153 -5.98 10.39 12.57
C LEU A 153 -7.03 9.96 13.60
N ASP A 154 -6.70 10.12 14.88
CA ASP A 154 -7.69 10.00 15.96
C ASP A 154 -8.60 11.23 15.94
N ARG A 155 -9.86 11.03 15.51
CA ARG A 155 -10.88 12.11 15.47
C ARG A 155 -11.28 12.63 16.86
N ASN A 156 -10.92 11.92 17.93
CA ASN A 156 -11.24 12.33 19.29
C ASN A 156 -10.19 13.30 19.87
N ASN A 157 -9.06 13.49 19.20
CA ASN A 157 -7.97 14.38 19.63
C ASN A 157 -7.89 15.71 18.85
N THR A 158 -8.89 16.06 18.04
CA THR A 158 -9.04 17.43 17.55
C THR A 158 -9.55 18.32 18.69
N THR A 159 -8.64 18.66 19.61
CA THR A 159 -8.81 19.86 20.43
C THR A 159 -8.78 21.04 19.48
N ASP A 160 -9.92 21.71 19.35
CA ASP A 160 -10.04 23.00 18.68
C ASP A 160 -8.93 23.93 19.17
N ILE A 161 -8.06 24.37 18.25
CA ILE A 161 -7.17 25.51 18.47
C ILE A 161 -7.73 26.69 17.72
#